data_c508435af38a6e762a9f5fdd66917dd6
#
_entry.id   c508435af38a6e762a9f5fdd66917dd6
#
_cell.length_a   1.000
_cell.length_b   1.000
_cell.length_c   1.000
_cell.angle_alpha   90.00
_cell.angle_beta   90.00
_cell.angle_gamma   90.00
#
_symmetry.space_group_name_H-M   'P 1'
#
loop_
_entity.id
_entity.type
_entity.pdbx_description
1 polymer ?
#
loop_
_entity_poly.entity_id
_entity_poly.type
_entity_poly.pdbx_seq_one_letter_code
_entity_poly.pdbx_strand_id
1 'polypeptide(L)'
;KAVRFIPMFTLEEIEQYTIQNKKNFGTLKEAIYSRKIIDKNHLYSDTILGKKIWDNLLGDTPSKTNIYFSPEGIFHLLGIEYLCFDRPDCKIFRLSSTRRLCEDRGTASKPSLLLLGGLNYNDDSAVIQHPDTLPDRSASEILGRDMLPPVVGQGYTYLNGSLAEVNKIRTLISPNSCQLYQYSKGTEDIVKQDMQKYNMIHISTHGFCFDYQIVPSTLYLKDNVSEDLSLSRCGIILSGANRTAKQDANNKYVEDGILTARELCNLNLTHVELAVLSACQTGLGRITADGIAGLPRGLKKAGANAILVSLWDVNDHATQLLMTQFYRNLLKGKNKIESLHDAQTYVRNYEIEVETGVGKQQWKSRVRQEIDKTKEKSASPQTTKIKKYQDPYYWAAFFLIDAI
;
A
#
# COMPACT_ATOMS: atom_id res chain seq x y z
N LYS A 1 10.97 -25.22 24.84
CA LYS A 1 12.16 -24.47 24.37
C LYS A 1 12.30 -23.24 25.25
N ALA A 2 13.54 -22.86 25.63
CA ALA A 2 13.79 -21.69 26.44
C ALA A 2 13.55 -20.40 25.64
N VAL A 3 13.01 -19.38 26.30
CA VAL A 3 12.93 -18.02 25.73
C VAL A 3 14.35 -17.51 25.61
N ARG A 4 14.69 -16.96 24.45
CA ARG A 4 16.01 -16.37 24.18
C ARG A 4 15.85 -14.88 23.97
N PHE A 5 16.62 -14.09 24.69
CA PHE A 5 16.78 -12.65 24.47
C PHE A 5 17.98 -12.41 23.56
N ILE A 6 17.77 -11.73 22.45
CA ILE A 6 18.81 -11.39 21.47
C ILE A 6 18.86 -9.87 21.38
N PRO A 7 19.85 -9.18 22.00
CA PRO A 7 20.01 -7.74 21.84
C PRO A 7 20.46 -7.45 20.38
N MET A 8 19.75 -6.57 19.69
CA MET A 8 20.08 -6.18 18.30
C MET A 8 20.55 -4.75 18.21
N PHE A 9 19.78 -3.83 18.78
CA PHE A 9 20.03 -2.40 18.75
C PHE A 9 19.51 -1.76 20.04
N THR A 10 20.19 -0.73 20.53
CA THR A 10 19.56 0.25 21.40
C THR A 10 18.64 1.17 20.58
N LEU A 11 17.73 1.88 21.24
CA LEU A 11 16.88 2.87 20.56
C LEU A 11 17.75 3.95 19.86
N GLU A 12 18.80 4.40 20.54
CA GLU A 12 19.73 5.40 20.01
C GLU A 12 20.50 4.87 18.79
N GLU A 13 21.01 3.65 18.84
CA GLU A 13 21.71 3.03 17.69
C GLU A 13 20.80 2.89 16.47
N ILE A 14 19.53 2.50 16.64
CA ILE A 14 18.62 2.34 15.50
C ILE A 14 18.20 3.68 14.92
N GLU A 15 18.03 4.72 15.76
CA GLU A 15 17.70 6.07 15.29
C GLU A 15 18.86 6.70 14.51
N GLN A 16 20.10 6.43 14.93
CA GLN A 16 21.32 6.94 14.30
C GLN A 16 21.90 6.04 13.22
N TYR A 17 21.31 4.84 13.02
CA TYR A 17 21.79 3.93 11.98
C TYR A 17 21.82 4.63 10.63
N THR A 18 23.01 4.66 10.00
CA THR A 18 23.21 5.30 8.72
C THR A 18 23.10 4.26 7.61
N ILE A 19 22.19 4.50 6.67
CA ILE A 19 22.04 3.69 5.48
C ILE A 19 23.20 3.98 4.55
N GLN A 20 24.03 2.97 4.31
CA GLN A 20 25.20 3.08 3.46
C GLN A 20 24.82 2.86 2.01
N ASN A 21 24.55 3.90 1.23
CA ASN A 21 24.50 3.81 -0.20
C ASN A 21 25.15 5.00 -0.90
N LYS A 22 26.02 4.66 -1.76
CA LYS A 22 26.99 5.27 -2.69
C LYS A 22 27.14 6.80 -2.82
N LYS A 23 26.27 7.68 -2.31
CA LYS A 23 26.49 9.15 -2.36
C LYS A 23 25.68 9.99 -1.37
N ASN A 24 24.62 9.46 -0.76
CA ASN A 24 23.83 10.23 0.22
C ASN A 24 23.63 9.37 1.47
N PHE A 25 24.20 9.80 2.57
CA PHE A 25 24.02 9.17 3.86
C PHE A 25 22.75 9.77 4.49
N GLY A 26 21.78 8.92 4.85
CA GLY A 26 20.63 9.29 5.63
C GLY A 26 20.48 8.34 6.82
N THR A 27 19.88 8.80 7.89
CA THR A 27 19.55 7.94 9.03
C THR A 27 18.42 6.97 8.66
N LEU A 28 18.37 5.82 9.33
CA LEU A 28 17.26 4.87 9.18
C LEU A 28 15.92 5.55 9.44
N LYS A 29 15.85 6.39 10.46
CA LYS A 29 14.66 7.17 10.80
C LYS A 29 14.22 8.06 9.64
N GLU A 30 15.14 8.84 9.06
CA GLU A 30 14.83 9.68 7.90
C GLU A 30 14.33 8.86 6.72
N ALA A 31 14.95 7.71 6.41
CA ALA A 31 14.53 6.86 5.30
C ALA A 31 13.14 6.21 5.52
N ILE A 32 12.84 5.81 6.76
CA ILE A 32 11.52 5.25 7.13
C ILE A 32 10.44 6.32 6.94
N TYR A 33 10.68 7.55 7.37
CA TYR A 33 9.71 8.64 7.27
C TYR A 33 9.71 9.35 5.91
N SER A 34 10.75 9.13 5.09
CA SER A 34 10.83 9.75 3.76
C SER A 34 9.74 9.22 2.82
N ARG A 35 9.27 10.12 1.95
CA ARG A 35 8.36 9.80 0.84
C ARG A 35 9.08 9.66 -0.50
N LYS A 36 10.40 9.92 -0.53
CA LYS A 36 11.18 9.88 -1.75
C LYS A 36 11.44 8.44 -2.17
N ILE A 37 11.22 8.16 -3.45
CA ILE A 37 11.48 6.84 -4.07
C ILE A 37 12.92 6.41 -3.80
N ILE A 38 13.88 7.32 -3.94
CA ILE A 38 15.28 7.02 -3.75
C ILE A 38 15.60 6.54 -2.34
N ASP A 39 15.01 7.14 -1.32
CA ASP A 39 15.26 6.78 0.08
C ASP A 39 14.67 5.40 0.41
N LYS A 40 13.47 5.09 -0.13
CA LYS A 40 12.87 3.76 0.00
C LYS A 40 13.71 2.69 -0.71
N ASN A 41 14.19 2.98 -1.91
CA ASN A 41 15.05 2.06 -2.63
C ASN A 41 16.38 1.82 -1.88
N HIS A 42 16.99 2.84 -1.31
CA HIS A 42 18.19 2.71 -0.49
C HIS A 42 17.93 1.85 0.75
N LEU A 43 16.85 2.13 1.47
CA LEU A 43 16.46 1.40 2.68
C LEU A 43 16.32 -0.11 2.43
N TYR A 44 15.54 -0.49 1.44
CA TYR A 44 15.25 -1.90 1.15
C TYR A 44 16.32 -2.61 0.31
N SER A 45 17.30 -1.87 -0.19
CA SER A 45 18.51 -2.43 -0.83
C SER A 45 19.71 -2.49 0.14
N ASP A 46 19.56 -2.05 1.38
CA ASP A 46 20.62 -2.12 2.39
C ASP A 46 20.78 -3.55 2.92
N THR A 47 21.74 -4.27 2.34
CA THR A 47 22.04 -5.65 2.72
C THR A 47 22.68 -5.75 4.11
N ILE A 48 23.30 -4.69 4.62
CA ILE A 48 23.96 -4.68 5.93
C ILE A 48 22.88 -4.64 7.02
N LEU A 49 21.88 -3.75 6.87
CA LEU A 49 20.74 -3.71 7.78
C LEU A 49 19.97 -5.03 7.80
N GLY A 50 19.68 -5.58 6.60
CA GLY A 50 18.98 -6.86 6.49
C GLY A 50 19.74 -8.00 7.17
N LYS A 51 21.05 -8.11 6.95
CA LYS A 51 21.90 -9.10 7.64
C LYS A 51 21.94 -8.88 9.14
N LYS A 52 22.14 -7.64 9.61
CA LYS A 52 22.20 -7.33 11.04
C LYS A 52 20.92 -7.74 11.77
N ILE A 53 19.76 -7.58 11.14
CA ILE A 53 18.48 -7.99 11.73
C ILE A 53 18.32 -9.52 11.64
N TRP A 54 18.42 -10.07 10.45
CA TRP A 54 18.02 -11.45 10.20
C TRP A 54 19.06 -12.48 10.59
N ASP A 55 20.35 -12.22 10.40
CA ASP A 55 21.40 -13.18 10.78
C ASP A 55 21.47 -13.31 12.31
N ASN A 56 21.27 -12.21 13.04
CA ASN A 56 21.20 -12.27 14.51
C ASN A 56 19.97 -13.04 15.02
N LEU A 57 18.81 -12.87 14.35
CA LEU A 57 17.57 -13.55 14.74
C LEU A 57 17.58 -15.02 14.35
N LEU A 58 18.09 -15.34 13.17
CA LEU A 58 18.01 -16.66 12.62
C LEU A 58 19.17 -17.54 13.08
N GLY A 59 20.40 -16.99 13.18
CA GLY A 59 21.59 -17.76 13.56
C GLY A 59 21.68 -19.06 12.74
N ASP A 60 21.79 -20.19 13.45
CA ASP A 60 21.84 -21.53 12.87
C ASP A 60 20.43 -22.12 12.58
N THR A 61 19.41 -21.28 12.37
CA THR A 61 18.05 -21.74 12.08
C THR A 61 18.03 -22.55 10.79
N PRO A 62 17.43 -23.77 10.81
CA PRO A 62 17.37 -24.61 9.63
C PRO A 62 16.66 -23.93 8.46
N SER A 63 17.08 -24.25 7.23
CA SER A 63 16.36 -23.90 6.01
C SER A 63 14.91 -24.37 6.06
N LYS A 64 14.02 -23.69 5.34
CA LYS A 64 12.56 -23.97 5.29
C LYS A 64 11.83 -23.74 6.63
N THR A 65 12.14 -22.67 7.31
CA THR A 65 11.51 -22.30 8.58
C THR A 65 10.43 -21.25 8.38
N ASN A 66 9.30 -21.41 9.06
CA ASN A 66 8.31 -20.35 9.22
C ASN A 66 8.70 -19.46 10.39
N ILE A 67 8.81 -18.17 10.13
CA ILE A 67 9.18 -17.15 11.12
C ILE A 67 7.94 -16.32 11.42
N TYR A 68 7.53 -16.29 12.66
CA TYR A 68 6.43 -15.46 13.13
C TYR A 68 6.99 -14.37 14.03
N PHE A 69 6.70 -13.11 13.70
CA PHE A 69 7.17 -11.97 14.47
C PHE A 69 6.06 -10.96 14.71
N SER A 70 6.10 -10.30 15.85
CA SER A 70 5.26 -9.14 16.17
C SER A 70 6.19 -7.95 16.31
N PRO A 71 6.12 -6.95 15.43
CA PRO A 71 6.97 -5.76 15.51
C PRO A 71 6.58 -4.89 16.70
N GLU A 72 7.52 -4.07 17.15
CA GLU A 72 7.30 -3.04 18.17
C GLU A 72 8.03 -1.76 17.80
N GLY A 73 7.55 -0.62 18.30
CA GLY A 73 8.14 0.68 18.04
C GLY A 73 8.25 1.00 16.54
N ILE A 74 9.40 1.48 16.12
CA ILE A 74 9.68 1.90 14.74
C ILE A 74 9.57 0.73 13.73
N PHE A 75 9.71 -0.51 14.18
CA PHE A 75 9.58 -1.68 13.32
C PHE A 75 8.17 -1.90 12.75
N HIS A 76 7.16 -1.28 13.35
CA HIS A 76 5.84 -1.24 12.74
C HIS A 76 5.84 -0.50 11.38
N LEU A 77 6.70 0.49 11.22
CA LEU A 77 6.81 1.34 10.02
C LEU A 77 7.82 0.82 8.99
N LEU A 78 8.42 -0.34 9.24
CA LEU A 78 9.42 -0.97 8.40
C LEU A 78 8.97 -2.35 7.97
N GLY A 79 8.97 -2.63 6.66
CA GLY A 79 8.77 -3.96 6.11
C GLY A 79 10.03 -4.82 6.29
N ILE A 80 10.33 -5.20 7.55
CA ILE A 80 11.54 -5.96 7.87
C ILE A 80 11.62 -7.29 7.12
N GLU A 81 10.48 -7.88 6.76
CA GLU A 81 10.35 -9.06 5.94
C GLU A 81 10.96 -8.88 4.54
N TYR A 82 11.06 -7.65 4.04
CA TYR A 82 11.59 -7.34 2.70
C TYR A 82 13.08 -7.02 2.70
N LEU A 83 13.68 -6.75 3.86
CA LEU A 83 15.13 -6.63 4.00
C LEU A 83 15.86 -7.96 3.74
N CYS A 84 15.13 -9.06 3.65
CA CYS A 84 15.58 -10.41 3.35
C CYS A 84 14.79 -11.07 2.21
N PHE A 85 14.26 -10.28 1.27
CA PHE A 85 13.35 -10.76 0.23
C PHE A 85 13.89 -11.94 -0.59
N ASP A 86 15.19 -11.99 -0.80
CA ASP A 86 15.86 -13.05 -1.59
C ASP A 86 16.19 -14.33 -0.77
N ARG A 87 15.62 -14.50 0.42
CA ARG A 87 15.71 -15.76 1.21
C ARG A 87 14.52 -16.67 0.91
N PRO A 88 14.60 -17.56 -0.08
CA PRO A 88 13.47 -18.41 -0.50
C PRO A 88 13.08 -19.46 0.54
N ASP A 89 13.99 -19.72 1.50
CA ASP A 89 13.86 -20.79 2.49
C ASP A 89 13.02 -20.41 3.70
N CYS A 90 12.70 -19.11 3.86
CA CYS A 90 11.98 -18.61 5.04
C CYS A 90 10.66 -17.98 4.62
N LYS A 91 9.57 -18.42 5.25
CA LYS A 91 8.29 -17.72 5.18
C LYS A 91 8.16 -16.86 6.43
N ILE A 92 8.01 -15.54 6.22
CA ILE A 92 7.98 -14.56 7.31
C ILE A 92 6.56 -14.05 7.47
N PHE A 93 6.02 -14.20 8.68
CA PHE A 93 4.65 -13.86 9.03
C PHE A 93 4.65 -12.73 10.05
N ARG A 94 4.17 -11.57 9.65
CA ARG A 94 3.95 -10.43 10.56
C ARG A 94 2.64 -10.63 11.30
N LEU A 95 2.71 -10.52 12.62
CA LEU A 95 1.57 -10.64 13.52
C LEU A 95 1.27 -9.31 14.20
N SER A 96 0.00 -9.03 14.43
CA SER A 96 -0.43 -7.93 15.32
C SER A 96 -0.06 -8.25 16.78
N SER A 97 -0.05 -9.53 17.14
CA SER A 97 0.39 -10.07 18.43
C SER A 97 0.72 -11.53 18.28
N THR A 98 1.73 -12.04 19.01
CA THR A 98 2.06 -13.46 19.07
C THR A 98 0.92 -14.33 19.62
N ARG A 99 -0.03 -13.75 20.36
CA ARG A 99 -1.26 -14.39 20.81
C ARG A 99 -2.07 -14.97 19.65
N ARG A 100 -1.99 -14.38 18.45
CA ARG A 100 -2.66 -14.88 17.24
C ARG A 100 -2.32 -16.32 16.89
N LEU A 101 -1.16 -16.83 17.31
CA LEU A 101 -0.77 -18.23 17.11
C LEU A 101 -1.58 -19.23 17.95
N CYS A 102 -2.25 -18.76 19.00
CA CYS A 102 -3.04 -19.59 19.90
C CYS A 102 -4.55 -19.53 19.60
N GLU A 103 -4.96 -18.73 18.63
CA GLU A 103 -6.39 -18.56 18.31
C GLU A 103 -6.84 -19.63 17.30
N ASP A 104 -8.02 -20.21 17.57
CA ASP A 104 -8.69 -21.08 16.60
C ASP A 104 -9.26 -20.23 15.45
N ARG A 105 -9.04 -20.67 14.22
CA ARG A 105 -9.37 -19.89 13.03
C ARG A 105 -10.52 -20.42 12.22
N GLY A 106 -11.14 -21.47 12.65
CA GLY A 106 -12.19 -22.10 11.88
C GLY A 106 -11.72 -22.60 10.50
N THR A 107 -12.64 -23.12 9.74
CA THR A 107 -12.39 -23.57 8.35
C THR A 107 -12.59 -22.43 7.38
N ALA A 108 -11.70 -22.33 6.39
CA ALA A 108 -11.84 -21.35 5.31
C ALA A 108 -13.18 -21.51 4.59
N SER A 109 -13.90 -20.42 4.43
CA SER A 109 -15.17 -20.38 3.72
C SER A 109 -14.96 -20.20 2.21
N LYS A 110 -16.01 -20.45 1.41
CA LYS A 110 -15.92 -20.15 -0.03
C LYS A 110 -15.69 -18.64 -0.23
N PRO A 111 -14.74 -18.24 -1.10
CA PRO A 111 -14.46 -16.83 -1.33
C PRO A 111 -15.70 -16.06 -1.77
N SER A 112 -16.03 -15.00 -1.03
CA SER A 112 -17.02 -13.99 -1.40
C SER A 112 -16.35 -12.62 -1.25
N LEU A 113 -16.29 -11.84 -2.35
CA LEU A 113 -15.43 -10.67 -2.45
C LEU A 113 -16.25 -9.39 -2.63
N LEU A 114 -16.03 -8.42 -1.76
CA LEU A 114 -16.45 -7.04 -1.95
C LEU A 114 -15.30 -6.27 -2.60
N LEU A 115 -15.53 -5.69 -3.77
CA LEU A 115 -14.60 -4.83 -4.50
C LEU A 115 -15.09 -3.39 -4.52
N LEU A 116 -14.21 -2.45 -4.18
CA LEU A 116 -14.44 -1.01 -4.34
C LEU A 116 -13.25 -0.39 -5.09
N GLY A 117 -13.54 0.43 -6.11
CA GLY A 117 -12.49 1.18 -6.80
C GLY A 117 -13.04 1.99 -7.97
N GLY A 118 -12.24 2.95 -8.48
CA GLY A 118 -12.70 3.89 -9.49
C GLY A 118 -13.86 4.75 -8.97
N LEU A 119 -13.76 5.24 -7.74
CA LEU A 119 -14.81 5.98 -7.06
C LEU A 119 -14.87 7.44 -7.54
N ASN A 120 -16.08 7.98 -7.66
CA ASN A 120 -16.32 9.39 -7.91
C ASN A 120 -16.42 10.14 -6.58
N TYR A 121 -15.41 10.94 -6.27
CA TYR A 121 -15.38 11.74 -5.05
C TYR A 121 -16.23 13.01 -5.13
N ASN A 122 -16.63 13.43 -6.34
CA ASN A 122 -17.58 14.51 -6.56
C ASN A 122 -19.01 13.97 -6.62
N ASP A 123 -19.99 14.78 -6.24
CA ASP A 123 -21.39 14.38 -6.23
C ASP A 123 -22.08 14.52 -7.60
N ASP A 124 -21.38 15.09 -8.57
CA ASP A 124 -21.92 15.26 -9.89
C ASP A 124 -22.06 13.90 -10.56
N SER A 125 -23.31 13.44 -10.71
CA SER A 125 -23.71 12.35 -11.62
C SER A 125 -23.41 12.65 -13.10
N ALA A 126 -22.75 13.77 -13.39
CA ALA A 126 -22.20 14.10 -14.69
C ALA A 126 -21.11 13.10 -15.03
N VAL A 127 -21.52 12.18 -15.88
CA VAL A 127 -20.77 11.24 -16.69
C VAL A 127 -19.27 11.54 -16.67
N ILE A 128 -18.49 10.68 -15.99
CA ILE A 128 -17.07 10.56 -16.28
C ILE A 128 -17.01 10.05 -17.73
N GLN A 129 -16.73 10.95 -18.67
CA GLN A 129 -16.44 10.56 -20.03
C GLN A 129 -15.24 9.62 -20.00
N HIS A 130 -15.34 8.55 -20.74
CA HIS A 130 -14.45 7.40 -20.81
C HIS A 130 -13.01 7.64 -20.37
N PRO A 131 -12.47 6.80 -19.44
CA PRO A 131 -11.13 6.93 -18.87
C PRO A 131 -9.98 6.82 -19.90
N ASP A 132 -10.26 6.39 -21.11
CA ASP A 132 -9.25 6.17 -22.15
C ASP A 132 -8.67 7.46 -22.77
N THR A 133 -9.18 8.64 -22.38
CA THR A 133 -8.74 9.93 -22.97
C THR A 133 -7.95 10.82 -22.01
N LEU A 134 -7.75 10.38 -20.74
CA LEU A 134 -6.96 11.18 -19.79
C LEU A 134 -5.47 10.80 -19.90
N PRO A 135 -4.57 11.79 -20.04
CA PRO A 135 -3.14 11.52 -20.11
C PRO A 135 -2.66 10.82 -18.84
N ASP A 136 -1.85 9.78 -19.02
CA ASP A 136 -1.13 9.08 -17.96
C ASP A 136 -0.23 10.10 -17.24
N ARG A 137 -0.63 10.55 -16.05
CA ARG A 137 0.16 11.52 -15.29
C ARG A 137 1.41 10.85 -14.79
N SER A 138 2.55 11.38 -15.17
CA SER A 138 3.85 10.89 -14.74
C SER A 138 4.00 10.94 -13.20
N ALA A 139 4.70 9.99 -12.62
CA ALA A 139 4.93 9.87 -11.18
C ALA A 139 5.49 11.15 -10.50
N SER A 140 6.04 12.10 -11.28
CA SER A 140 6.56 13.38 -10.79
C SER A 140 5.48 14.42 -10.45
N GLU A 141 4.26 14.28 -10.99
CA GLU A 141 3.13 15.17 -10.67
C GLU A 141 2.32 14.69 -9.46
N ILE A 142 2.42 13.39 -9.13
CA ILE A 142 1.69 12.76 -8.02
C ILE A 142 2.34 13.07 -6.65
N LEU A 143 3.63 13.40 -6.63
CA LEU A 143 4.45 13.49 -5.41
C LEU A 143 4.16 14.68 -4.47
N GLY A 144 3.21 15.55 -4.77
CA GLY A 144 3.02 16.77 -3.98
C GLY A 144 1.62 17.08 -3.47
N ARG A 145 0.58 16.41 -3.94
CA ARG A 145 -0.80 16.89 -3.73
C ARG A 145 -1.77 15.97 -3.00
N ASP A 146 -1.50 14.66 -2.95
CA ASP A 146 -2.52 13.68 -2.55
C ASP A 146 -2.51 13.31 -1.06
N MET A 147 -1.84 14.06 -0.21
CA MET A 147 -1.53 13.60 1.14
C MET A 147 -2.04 14.48 2.28
N LEU A 148 -2.69 15.54 1.96
CA LEU A 148 -3.44 16.32 2.95
C LEU A 148 -4.93 16.08 2.69
N PRO A 149 -5.79 16.12 3.74
CA PRO A 149 -7.19 16.36 3.47
C PRO A 149 -7.24 17.56 2.55
N PRO A 150 -8.23 17.66 1.68
CA PRO A 150 -8.25 18.76 0.76
C PRO A 150 -8.00 20.02 1.58
N VAL A 151 -6.86 20.67 1.33
CA VAL A 151 -6.67 22.04 1.77
C VAL A 151 -7.95 22.72 1.30
N VAL A 152 -8.66 23.37 2.19
CA VAL A 152 -9.98 23.96 1.92
C VAL A 152 -9.99 24.50 0.49
N GLY A 153 -10.75 23.80 -0.42
CA GLY A 153 -10.84 24.14 -1.83
C GLY A 153 -10.20 23.19 -2.86
N GLN A 154 -9.41 22.17 -2.47
CA GLN A 154 -8.89 21.14 -3.38
C GLN A 154 -9.48 19.77 -3.00
N GLY A 155 -10.38 19.26 -3.83
CA GLY A 155 -10.98 17.93 -3.64
C GLY A 155 -10.06 16.78 -4.04
N TYR A 156 -10.46 15.53 -3.70
CA TYR A 156 -9.80 14.31 -4.14
C TYR A 156 -9.98 14.12 -5.64
N THR A 157 -8.90 13.71 -6.32
CA THR A 157 -8.91 13.45 -7.76
C THR A 157 -9.27 12.00 -8.06
N TYR A 158 -9.86 11.77 -9.24
CA TYR A 158 -10.21 10.42 -9.69
C TYR A 158 -8.96 9.56 -9.91
N LEU A 159 -9.03 8.28 -9.50
CA LEU A 159 -7.93 7.30 -9.61
C LEU A 159 -8.20 6.30 -10.75
N ASN A 160 -7.59 6.52 -11.92
CA ASN A 160 -7.72 5.61 -13.07
C ASN A 160 -7.14 4.21 -12.78
N GLY A 161 -6.02 4.15 -12.05
CA GLY A 161 -5.39 2.90 -11.65
C GLY A 161 -6.28 2.03 -10.78
N SER A 162 -7.03 2.64 -9.86
CA SER A 162 -7.99 1.99 -8.99
C SER A 162 -9.13 1.32 -9.78
N LEU A 163 -9.67 2.01 -10.79
CA LEU A 163 -10.70 1.43 -11.68
C LEU A 163 -10.16 0.21 -12.43
N ALA A 164 -8.98 0.34 -13.03
CA ALA A 164 -8.35 -0.74 -13.78
C ALA A 164 -8.03 -1.95 -12.90
N GLU A 165 -7.60 -1.71 -11.65
CA GLU A 165 -7.29 -2.73 -10.66
C GLU A 165 -8.52 -3.59 -10.33
N VAL A 166 -9.61 -2.95 -9.88
CA VAL A 166 -10.83 -3.69 -9.48
C VAL A 166 -11.48 -4.40 -10.66
N ASN A 167 -11.46 -3.82 -11.85
CA ASN A 167 -11.98 -4.49 -13.06
C ASN A 167 -11.17 -5.76 -13.39
N LYS A 168 -9.85 -5.72 -13.28
CA LYS A 168 -9.02 -6.91 -13.51
C LYS A 168 -9.25 -7.98 -12.44
N ILE A 169 -9.32 -7.60 -11.15
CA ILE A 169 -9.62 -8.55 -10.08
C ILE A 169 -11.00 -9.17 -10.29
N ARG A 170 -11.99 -8.37 -10.70
CA ARG A 170 -13.36 -8.82 -10.97
C ARG A 170 -13.41 -9.94 -12.00
N THR A 171 -12.53 -9.93 -13.01
CA THR A 171 -12.48 -11.00 -14.05
C THR A 171 -11.94 -12.33 -13.53
N LEU A 172 -11.32 -12.35 -12.35
CA LEU A 172 -10.71 -13.56 -11.79
C LEU A 172 -11.68 -14.38 -10.93
N ILE A 173 -12.82 -13.82 -10.54
CA ILE A 173 -13.78 -14.42 -9.63
C ILE A 173 -15.16 -14.55 -10.26
N SER A 174 -15.91 -15.58 -9.84
CA SER A 174 -17.28 -15.76 -10.32
C SER A 174 -18.16 -14.52 -10.04
N PRO A 175 -19.01 -14.10 -11.00
CA PRO A 175 -19.96 -13.02 -10.80
C PRO A 175 -20.81 -13.14 -9.55
N ASN A 176 -21.25 -14.34 -9.22
CA ASN A 176 -22.11 -14.60 -8.08
C ASN A 176 -21.38 -14.55 -6.70
N SER A 177 -20.05 -14.52 -6.72
CA SER A 177 -19.21 -14.45 -5.51
C SER A 177 -18.52 -13.10 -5.36
N CYS A 178 -18.95 -12.08 -6.12
CA CYS A 178 -18.27 -10.78 -6.11
C CYS A 178 -19.26 -9.63 -6.31
N GLN A 179 -19.30 -8.72 -5.35
CA GLN A 179 -19.95 -7.41 -5.46
C GLN A 179 -18.91 -6.36 -5.81
N LEU A 180 -19.21 -5.52 -6.79
CA LEU A 180 -18.34 -4.43 -7.23
C LEU A 180 -19.07 -3.09 -7.11
N TYR A 181 -18.45 -2.15 -6.40
CA TYR A 181 -18.88 -0.76 -6.30
C TYR A 181 -17.87 0.17 -6.98
N GLN A 182 -18.36 0.98 -7.89
CA GLN A 182 -17.59 1.93 -8.69
C GLN A 182 -18.35 3.26 -8.80
N TYR A 183 -17.64 4.31 -9.20
CA TYR A 183 -18.19 5.66 -9.41
C TYR A 183 -18.91 6.16 -8.17
N SER A 184 -20.16 6.59 -8.28
CA SER A 184 -20.97 7.13 -7.18
C SER A 184 -21.60 6.07 -6.28
N LYS A 185 -21.41 4.77 -6.57
CA LYS A 185 -22.07 3.67 -5.83
C LYS A 185 -21.32 3.24 -4.56
N GLY A 186 -20.05 3.63 -4.40
CA GLY A 186 -19.25 3.27 -3.23
C GLY A 186 -19.39 4.30 -2.12
N THR A 187 -20.62 4.59 -1.68
CA THR A 187 -20.90 5.51 -0.57
C THR A 187 -20.57 4.86 0.76
N GLU A 188 -20.38 5.66 1.79
CA GLU A 188 -19.90 5.21 3.09
C GLU A 188 -20.89 4.26 3.78
N ASP A 189 -22.17 4.56 3.76
CA ASP A 189 -23.25 3.75 4.32
C ASP A 189 -23.33 2.37 3.66
N ILE A 190 -23.28 2.32 2.31
CA ILE A 190 -23.30 1.07 1.55
C ILE A 190 -22.06 0.23 1.89
N VAL A 191 -20.90 0.87 1.95
CA VAL A 191 -19.63 0.17 2.25
C VAL A 191 -19.66 -0.41 3.65
N LYS A 192 -20.09 0.36 4.67
CA LYS A 192 -20.22 -0.11 6.05
C LYS A 192 -21.18 -1.31 6.16
N GLN A 193 -22.30 -1.29 5.46
CA GLN A 193 -23.28 -2.39 5.45
C GLN A 193 -22.73 -3.64 4.76
N ASP A 194 -22.07 -3.47 3.60
CA ASP A 194 -21.66 -4.61 2.79
C ASP A 194 -20.33 -5.23 3.23
N MET A 195 -19.43 -4.47 3.87
CA MET A 195 -18.25 -5.05 4.50
C MET A 195 -18.59 -6.19 5.48
N GLN A 196 -19.77 -6.16 6.07
CA GLN A 196 -20.26 -7.16 7.02
C GLN A 196 -20.89 -8.41 6.36
N LYS A 197 -20.89 -8.52 5.02
CA LYS A 197 -21.52 -9.64 4.28
C LYS A 197 -20.53 -10.52 3.54
N TYR A 198 -19.32 -10.00 3.26
CA TYR A 198 -18.32 -10.68 2.43
C TYR A 198 -17.11 -11.08 3.26
N ASN A 199 -16.56 -12.29 3.02
CA ASN A 199 -15.39 -12.78 3.74
C ASN A 199 -14.05 -12.25 3.21
N MET A 200 -14.08 -11.59 2.05
CA MET A 200 -12.94 -10.86 1.50
C MET A 200 -13.37 -9.44 1.11
N ILE A 201 -12.55 -8.47 1.44
CA ILE A 201 -12.80 -7.06 1.14
C ILE A 201 -11.58 -6.50 0.44
N HIS A 202 -11.79 -5.79 -0.67
CA HIS A 202 -10.75 -5.07 -1.38
C HIS A 202 -11.22 -3.66 -1.70
N ILE A 203 -10.53 -2.66 -1.16
CA ILE A 203 -10.83 -1.25 -1.35
C ILE A 203 -9.62 -0.58 -1.97
N SER A 204 -9.78 -0.10 -3.22
CA SER A 204 -8.78 0.66 -3.95
C SER A 204 -9.25 2.12 -4.07
N THR A 205 -8.63 3.03 -3.29
CA THR A 205 -9.04 4.43 -3.17
C THR A 205 -7.93 5.29 -2.58
N HIS A 206 -8.19 6.57 -2.26
CA HIS A 206 -7.31 7.39 -1.45
C HIS A 206 -7.33 6.98 0.01
N GLY A 207 -6.16 6.95 0.63
CA GLY A 207 -6.00 6.79 2.06
C GLY A 207 -5.27 7.98 2.69
N PHE A 208 -5.46 8.21 3.97
CA PHE A 208 -4.74 9.23 4.72
C PHE A 208 -4.43 8.77 6.14
N CYS A 209 -3.35 9.29 6.70
CA CYS A 209 -3.02 9.18 8.11
C CYS A 209 -2.23 10.40 8.58
N PHE A 210 -2.84 11.25 9.42
CA PHE A 210 -2.25 12.52 9.86
C PHE A 210 -1.24 12.35 10.99
N ASP A 211 -1.40 11.35 11.83
CA ASP A 211 -0.51 11.12 12.97
C ASP A 211 0.90 10.69 12.55
N TYR A 212 1.06 10.30 11.29
CA TYR A 212 2.34 9.90 10.73
C TYR A 212 3.15 11.09 10.21
N GLN A 213 2.49 12.19 9.87
CA GLN A 213 3.16 13.34 9.29
C GLN A 213 3.52 14.36 10.36
N ILE A 214 4.64 15.04 10.13
CA ILE A 214 5.03 16.24 10.85
C ILE A 214 3.88 17.24 10.72
N VAL A 215 2.96 17.19 11.65
CA VAL A 215 2.02 18.27 11.86
C VAL A 215 2.87 19.49 12.19
N PRO A 216 2.66 20.66 11.56
CA PRO A 216 3.38 21.88 11.95
C PRO A 216 3.39 22.01 13.46
N SER A 217 4.50 22.42 14.04
CA SER A 217 4.77 22.45 15.49
C SER A 217 3.70 23.17 16.34
N THR A 218 2.82 23.94 15.72
CA THR A 218 1.67 24.61 16.31
C THR A 218 0.50 23.69 16.65
N LEU A 219 0.48 22.46 16.14
CA LEU A 219 -0.58 21.44 16.37
C LEU A 219 -0.06 20.23 17.17
N TYR A 220 1.11 20.32 17.81
CA TYR A 220 1.53 19.35 18.81
C TYR A 220 0.51 19.33 19.93
N LEU A 221 -0.49 18.49 19.79
CA LEU A 221 -1.26 18.07 20.93
C LEU A 221 -0.28 17.32 21.85
N LYS A 222 -0.12 17.85 23.07
CA LYS A 222 0.69 17.26 24.13
C LYS A 222 0.47 15.75 24.19
N ASP A 223 1.44 15.01 24.69
CA ASP A 223 1.59 13.55 24.75
C ASP A 223 0.38 12.70 25.21
N ASN A 224 -0.78 13.29 25.47
CA ASN A 224 -2.00 12.67 25.96
C ASN A 224 -3.13 12.57 24.91
N VAL A 225 -2.81 12.41 23.62
CA VAL A 225 -3.84 12.15 22.59
C VAL A 225 -4.42 10.77 22.82
N SER A 226 -5.72 10.67 23.07
CA SER A 226 -6.42 9.39 23.25
C SER A 226 -6.29 8.52 21.99
N GLU A 227 -6.35 7.20 22.15
CA GLU A 227 -6.36 6.25 21.01
C GLU A 227 -7.50 6.59 20.04
N ASP A 228 -8.66 6.96 20.56
CA ASP A 228 -9.84 7.36 19.77
C ASP A 228 -9.56 8.53 18.82
N LEU A 229 -8.81 9.52 19.28
CA LEU A 229 -8.44 10.65 18.42
C LEU A 229 -7.44 10.23 17.34
N SER A 230 -6.48 9.35 17.64
CA SER A 230 -5.55 8.81 16.66
C SER A 230 -6.27 7.97 15.59
N LEU A 231 -7.25 7.16 15.98
CA LEU A 231 -8.07 6.38 15.04
C LEU A 231 -8.93 7.26 14.13
N SER A 232 -9.38 8.43 14.61
CA SER A 232 -10.13 9.40 13.79
C SER A 232 -9.26 10.16 12.78
N ARG A 233 -7.93 10.06 12.90
CA ARG A 233 -6.97 10.74 12.03
C ARG A 233 -6.44 9.89 10.88
N CYS A 234 -6.85 8.64 10.79
CA CYS A 234 -6.52 7.76 9.67
C CYS A 234 -7.82 7.23 9.07
N GLY A 235 -7.91 7.22 7.74
CA GLY A 235 -9.11 6.79 7.05
C GLY A 235 -8.89 6.56 5.56
N ILE A 236 -9.97 6.16 4.89
CA ILE A 236 -10.07 6.00 3.45
C ILE A 236 -11.19 6.89 2.90
N ILE A 237 -11.04 7.27 1.63
CA ILE A 237 -11.95 8.19 0.97
C ILE A 237 -12.92 7.41 0.11
N LEU A 238 -14.20 7.71 0.25
CA LEU A 238 -15.29 7.05 -0.46
C LEU A 238 -16.03 8.03 -1.39
N SER A 239 -17.03 7.53 -2.11
CA SER A 239 -17.78 8.34 -3.08
C SER A 239 -18.47 9.53 -2.39
N GLY A 240 -18.37 10.71 -3.01
CA GLY A 240 -19.03 11.93 -2.52
C GLY A 240 -18.23 12.76 -1.51
N ALA A 241 -17.02 12.32 -1.10
CA ALA A 241 -16.23 13.00 -0.07
C ALA A 241 -15.91 14.49 -0.39
N ASN A 242 -15.80 14.86 -1.65
CA ASN A 242 -15.54 16.25 -2.04
C ASN A 242 -16.75 17.19 -1.79
N ARG A 243 -17.95 16.64 -1.65
CA ARG A 243 -19.14 17.42 -1.32
C ARG A 243 -19.04 17.95 0.10
N THR A 244 -18.70 17.09 1.04
CA THR A 244 -18.59 17.44 2.46
C THR A 244 -17.47 18.45 2.72
N ALA A 245 -16.38 18.36 1.97
CA ALA A 245 -15.30 19.35 2.03
C ALA A 245 -15.74 20.76 1.60
N LYS A 246 -16.86 20.89 0.86
CA LYS A 246 -17.42 22.17 0.38
C LYS A 246 -18.62 22.67 1.21
N GLN A 247 -19.21 21.83 2.03
CA GLN A 247 -20.40 22.18 2.80
C GLN A 247 -20.06 22.58 4.23
N ASP A 248 -20.85 23.54 4.76
CA ASP A 248 -20.77 24.04 6.12
C ASP A 248 -20.78 22.90 7.16
N ALA A 249 -19.96 23.03 8.18
CA ALA A 249 -19.78 22.10 9.32
C ALA A 249 -21.05 21.84 10.16
N ASN A 250 -22.21 22.31 9.73
CA ASN A 250 -23.46 22.23 10.50
C ASN A 250 -24.33 21.00 10.24
N ASN A 251 -23.99 20.15 9.29
CA ASN A 251 -24.82 18.96 9.00
C ASN A 251 -24.26 17.71 9.69
N LYS A 252 -24.65 17.53 10.92
CA LYS A 252 -24.14 16.54 11.90
C LYS A 252 -24.51 15.06 11.62
N TYR A 253 -25.30 14.76 10.58
CA TYR A 253 -25.96 13.45 10.44
C TYR A 253 -25.82 12.81 9.06
N VAL A 254 -24.95 13.28 8.19
CA VAL A 254 -24.78 12.71 6.85
C VAL A 254 -23.38 12.06 6.80
N GLU A 255 -23.33 10.80 6.36
CA GLU A 255 -22.10 10.11 5.99
C GLU A 255 -21.28 11.03 5.06
N ASP A 256 -20.07 11.34 5.48
CA ASP A 256 -19.26 12.40 4.85
C ASP A 256 -18.39 11.90 3.70
N GLY A 257 -18.44 10.59 3.41
CA GLY A 257 -17.64 9.92 2.41
C GLY A 257 -16.21 9.63 2.90
N ILE A 258 -15.95 9.75 4.20
CA ILE A 258 -14.67 9.47 4.84
C ILE A 258 -14.83 8.36 5.87
N LEU A 259 -14.38 7.15 5.57
CA LEU A 259 -14.43 6.04 6.52
C LEU A 259 -13.15 6.01 7.35
N THR A 260 -13.26 6.47 8.60
CA THR A 260 -12.14 6.52 9.55
C THR A 260 -11.84 5.17 10.20
N ALA A 261 -10.63 5.00 10.72
CA ALA A 261 -10.29 3.81 11.50
C ALA A 261 -11.14 3.67 12.77
N ARG A 262 -11.62 4.80 13.34
CA ARG A 262 -12.55 4.80 14.48
C ARG A 262 -13.90 4.19 14.11
N GLU A 263 -14.46 4.55 12.96
CA GLU A 263 -15.74 4.01 12.48
C GLU A 263 -15.63 2.54 12.14
N LEU A 264 -14.51 2.12 11.53
CA LEU A 264 -14.21 0.72 11.27
C LEU A 264 -14.26 -0.13 12.55
N CYS A 265 -13.83 0.40 13.71
CA CYS A 265 -13.87 -0.33 14.98
C CYS A 265 -15.30 -0.76 15.39
N ASN A 266 -16.33 -0.09 14.88
CA ASN A 266 -17.73 -0.35 15.22
C ASN A 266 -18.41 -1.39 14.31
N LEU A 267 -17.70 -1.85 13.26
CA LEU A 267 -18.20 -2.88 12.35
C LEU A 267 -17.97 -4.29 12.92
N ASN A 268 -18.81 -5.25 12.52
CA ASN A 268 -18.56 -6.66 12.81
C ASN A 268 -17.92 -7.35 11.59
N LEU A 269 -16.61 -7.49 11.62
CA LEU A 269 -15.80 -8.10 10.55
C LEU A 269 -15.17 -9.45 10.98
N THR A 270 -15.72 -10.11 11.98
CA THR A 270 -15.18 -11.38 12.53
C THR A 270 -15.16 -12.51 11.49
N HIS A 271 -16.03 -12.46 10.49
CA HIS A 271 -16.08 -13.40 9.36
C HIS A 271 -15.15 -13.03 8.21
N VAL A 272 -14.51 -11.83 8.26
CA VAL A 272 -13.63 -11.35 7.20
C VAL A 272 -12.26 -12.04 7.31
N GLU A 273 -11.97 -12.90 6.35
CA GLU A 273 -10.71 -13.64 6.25
C GLU A 273 -9.56 -12.80 5.72
N LEU A 274 -9.88 -11.79 4.88
CA LEU A 274 -8.89 -10.91 4.29
C LEU A 274 -9.49 -9.53 3.99
N ALA A 275 -8.91 -8.47 4.56
CA ALA A 275 -9.18 -7.08 4.19
C ALA A 275 -7.97 -6.49 3.47
N VAL A 276 -8.14 -6.00 2.24
CA VAL A 276 -7.12 -5.35 1.43
C VAL A 276 -7.45 -3.88 1.29
N LEU A 277 -6.55 -3.02 1.75
CA LEU A 277 -6.64 -1.57 1.53
C LEU A 277 -5.54 -1.16 0.53
N SER A 278 -5.91 -1.18 -0.76
CA SER A 278 -5.06 -0.76 -1.87
C SER A 278 -5.11 0.76 -2.01
N ALA A 279 -4.53 1.45 -1.04
CA ALA A 279 -4.49 2.90 -0.96
C ALA A 279 -3.17 3.35 -0.32
N CYS A 280 -2.82 4.62 -0.48
CA CYS A 280 -1.57 5.15 0.07
C CYS A 280 -1.55 5.11 1.59
N GLN A 281 -0.43 4.67 2.19
CA GLN A 281 -0.14 4.79 3.63
C GLN A 281 -1.18 4.14 4.57
N THR A 282 -1.93 3.16 4.10
CA THR A 282 -2.97 2.49 4.88
C THR A 282 -2.44 1.67 6.07
N GLY A 283 -1.16 1.30 6.03
CA GLY A 283 -0.47 0.61 7.12
C GLY A 283 0.11 1.53 8.20
N LEU A 284 -0.04 2.85 8.03
CA LEU A 284 0.51 3.85 8.95
C LEU A 284 -0.46 4.24 10.06
N GLY A 285 0.08 4.86 11.12
CA GLY A 285 -0.64 5.36 12.27
C GLY A 285 0.31 5.78 13.36
N ARG A 286 -0.24 6.27 14.47
CA ARG A 286 0.55 6.57 15.66
C ARG A 286 1.07 5.28 16.28
N ILE A 287 2.35 5.22 16.59
CA ILE A 287 2.94 4.12 17.35
C ILE A 287 2.47 4.23 18.80
N THR A 288 1.87 3.17 19.30
CA THR A 288 1.43 3.03 20.70
C THR A 288 2.03 1.77 21.31
N ALA A 289 1.87 1.56 22.61
CA ALA A 289 2.30 0.32 23.28
C ALA A 289 1.63 -0.94 22.70
N ASP A 290 0.43 -0.78 22.12
CA ASP A 290 -0.33 -1.89 21.53
C ASP A 290 -0.20 -1.96 19.99
N GLY A 291 0.76 -1.30 19.39
CA GLY A 291 0.99 -1.28 17.95
C GLY A 291 0.64 0.04 17.29
N ILE A 292 0.18 0.00 16.04
CA ILE A 292 -0.18 1.19 15.26
C ILE A 292 -1.65 1.55 15.44
N ALA A 293 -1.93 2.74 15.96
CA ALA A 293 -3.27 3.31 16.01
C ALA A 293 -3.59 3.97 14.65
N GLY A 294 -4.19 3.20 13.76
CA GLY A 294 -4.55 3.58 12.39
C GLY A 294 -5.55 2.59 11.80
N LEU A 295 -5.67 2.55 10.47
CA LEU A 295 -6.59 1.64 9.75
C LEU A 295 -6.39 0.16 10.11
N PRO A 296 -5.15 -0.37 10.27
CA PRO A 296 -4.96 -1.75 10.69
C PRO A 296 -5.60 -2.04 12.05
N ARG A 297 -5.47 -1.10 13.00
CA ARG A 297 -6.10 -1.23 14.33
C ARG A 297 -7.61 -1.23 14.24
N GLY A 298 -8.20 -0.34 13.41
CA GLY A 298 -9.63 -0.29 13.15
C GLY A 298 -10.18 -1.62 12.66
N LEU A 299 -9.56 -2.17 11.61
CA LEU A 299 -9.94 -3.48 11.05
C LEU A 299 -9.76 -4.63 12.04
N LYS A 300 -8.69 -4.62 12.84
CA LYS A 300 -8.44 -5.65 13.85
C LYS A 300 -9.44 -5.60 15.00
N LYS A 301 -9.80 -4.40 15.48
CA LYS A 301 -10.86 -4.22 16.49
C LYS A 301 -12.22 -4.66 15.96
N ALA A 302 -12.51 -4.43 14.68
CA ALA A 302 -13.72 -4.93 14.01
C ALA A 302 -13.73 -6.48 13.87
N GLY A 303 -12.58 -7.15 14.03
CA GLY A 303 -12.48 -8.61 13.99
C GLY A 303 -11.88 -9.21 12.72
N ALA A 304 -11.44 -8.40 11.75
CA ALA A 304 -10.84 -8.92 10.52
C ALA A 304 -9.62 -9.82 10.81
N ASN A 305 -9.52 -10.99 10.14
CA ASN A 305 -8.48 -11.96 10.38
C ASN A 305 -7.13 -11.51 9.81
N ALA A 306 -7.00 -11.40 8.50
CA ALA A 306 -5.79 -10.94 7.85
C ALA A 306 -6.02 -9.57 7.20
N ILE A 307 -4.97 -8.75 7.16
CA ILE A 307 -5.03 -7.40 6.57
C ILE A 307 -3.83 -7.22 5.64
N LEU A 308 -4.09 -6.71 4.43
CA LEU A 308 -3.06 -6.27 3.47
C LEU A 308 -3.12 -4.74 3.34
N VAL A 309 -2.04 -4.06 3.67
CA VAL A 309 -1.93 -2.60 3.73
C VAL A 309 -0.58 -2.11 3.20
N SER A 310 -0.44 -0.80 2.97
CA SER A 310 0.77 -0.20 2.42
C SER A 310 1.49 0.72 3.41
N LEU A 311 2.82 0.80 3.33
CA LEU A 311 3.68 1.65 4.16
C LEU A 311 3.95 3.03 3.56
N TRP A 312 3.81 3.19 2.24
CA TRP A 312 4.05 4.45 1.55
C TRP A 312 3.17 4.59 0.32
N ASP A 313 3.30 5.72 -0.37
CA ASP A 313 2.57 6.00 -1.59
C ASP A 313 3.00 5.06 -2.71
N VAL A 314 2.04 4.47 -3.37
CA VAL A 314 2.25 3.40 -4.34
C VAL A 314 2.03 3.88 -5.77
N ASN A 315 2.74 3.28 -6.72
CA ASN A 315 2.55 3.54 -8.13
C ASN A 315 1.33 2.75 -8.65
N ASP A 316 0.36 3.41 -9.25
CA ASP A 316 -0.90 2.83 -9.72
C ASP A 316 -0.72 1.58 -10.59
N HIS A 317 0.14 1.64 -11.60
CA HIS A 317 0.32 0.51 -12.52
C HIS A 317 1.05 -0.66 -11.85
N ALA A 318 2.08 -0.40 -11.05
CA ALA A 318 2.77 -1.45 -10.29
C ALA A 318 1.82 -2.11 -9.28
N THR A 319 0.97 -1.31 -8.61
CA THR A 319 -0.04 -1.79 -7.67
C THR A 319 -1.10 -2.64 -8.36
N GLN A 320 -1.61 -2.20 -9.51
CA GLN A 320 -2.55 -2.98 -10.32
C GLN A 320 -1.97 -4.35 -10.71
N LEU A 321 -0.71 -4.40 -11.13
CA LEU A 321 -0.03 -5.66 -11.45
C LEU A 321 0.09 -6.56 -10.22
N LEU A 322 0.53 -5.98 -9.10
CA LEU A 322 0.70 -6.67 -7.81
C LEU A 322 -0.61 -7.28 -7.34
N MET A 323 -1.67 -6.47 -7.23
CA MET A 323 -2.96 -6.92 -6.72
C MET A 323 -3.62 -7.95 -7.66
N THR A 324 -3.55 -7.74 -8.98
CA THR A 324 -4.06 -8.72 -9.94
C THR A 324 -3.36 -10.06 -9.78
N GLN A 325 -2.02 -10.07 -9.63
CA GLN A 325 -1.25 -11.30 -9.48
C GLN A 325 -1.48 -11.93 -8.10
N PHE A 326 -1.61 -11.12 -7.04
CA PHE A 326 -1.94 -11.58 -5.69
C PHE A 326 -3.27 -12.37 -5.69
N TYR A 327 -4.35 -11.80 -6.21
CA TYR A 327 -5.63 -12.49 -6.29
C TYR A 327 -5.61 -13.71 -7.21
N ARG A 328 -4.88 -13.65 -8.33
CA ARG A 328 -4.70 -14.83 -9.19
C ARG A 328 -4.05 -16.00 -8.45
N ASN A 329 -3.06 -15.73 -7.62
CA ASN A 329 -2.39 -16.75 -6.82
C ASN A 329 -3.30 -17.27 -5.70
N LEU A 330 -3.96 -16.37 -4.98
CA LEU A 330 -4.86 -16.69 -3.88
C LEU A 330 -6.04 -17.56 -4.33
N LEU A 331 -6.67 -17.21 -5.44
CA LEU A 331 -7.80 -17.95 -6.00
C LEU A 331 -7.39 -19.30 -6.62
N LYS A 332 -6.10 -19.54 -6.88
CA LYS A 332 -5.53 -20.83 -7.23
C LYS A 332 -5.19 -21.70 -6.00
N GLY A 333 -5.51 -21.24 -4.79
CA GLY A 333 -5.32 -21.99 -3.56
C GLY A 333 -3.96 -21.80 -2.87
N LYS A 334 -3.13 -20.85 -3.30
CA LYS A 334 -1.93 -20.47 -2.54
C LYS A 334 -2.33 -19.76 -1.26
N ASN A 335 -1.54 -19.91 -0.18
CA ASN A 335 -1.77 -19.14 1.03
C ASN A 335 -1.48 -17.64 0.79
N LYS A 336 -1.93 -16.76 1.69
CA LYS A 336 -1.88 -15.32 1.55
C LYS A 336 -0.43 -14.80 1.41
N ILE A 337 0.51 -15.33 2.21
CA ILE A 337 1.93 -14.93 2.20
C ILE A 337 2.59 -15.33 0.88
N GLU A 338 2.43 -16.58 0.43
CA GLU A 338 2.97 -17.02 -0.86
C GLU A 338 2.36 -16.25 -2.02
N SER A 339 1.06 -15.96 -1.94
CA SER A 339 0.37 -15.18 -2.96
C SER A 339 0.93 -13.78 -3.10
N LEU A 340 1.25 -13.11 -1.98
CA LEU A 340 1.85 -11.78 -1.97
C LEU A 340 3.31 -11.81 -2.44
N HIS A 341 4.12 -12.72 -1.91
CA HIS A 341 5.53 -12.86 -2.27
C HIS A 341 5.71 -13.11 -3.78
N ASP A 342 4.91 -14.00 -4.36
CA ASP A 342 4.96 -14.29 -5.80
C ASP A 342 4.47 -13.10 -6.63
N ALA A 343 3.49 -12.33 -6.14
CA ALA A 343 3.04 -11.12 -6.79
C ALA A 343 4.13 -10.03 -6.78
N GLN A 344 4.81 -9.86 -5.67
CA GLN A 344 5.95 -8.95 -5.53
C GLN A 344 7.11 -9.35 -6.45
N THR A 345 7.42 -10.64 -6.51
CA THR A 345 8.42 -11.20 -7.43
C THR A 345 8.04 -10.95 -8.89
N TYR A 346 6.76 -11.11 -9.24
CA TYR A 346 6.24 -10.81 -10.57
C TYR A 346 6.44 -9.33 -10.93
N VAL A 347 6.07 -8.40 -10.04
CA VAL A 347 6.25 -6.97 -10.27
C VAL A 347 7.73 -6.60 -10.41
N ARG A 348 8.60 -7.10 -9.51
CA ARG A 348 10.06 -6.89 -9.55
C ARG A 348 10.66 -7.32 -10.88
N ASN A 349 10.15 -8.38 -11.49
CA ASN A 349 10.64 -8.94 -12.74
C ASN A 349 9.83 -8.52 -13.98
N TYR A 350 8.89 -7.57 -13.84
CA TYR A 350 8.07 -7.10 -14.95
C TYR A 350 8.90 -6.37 -16.00
N GLU A 351 8.97 -6.96 -17.21
CA GLU A 351 9.75 -6.44 -18.33
C GLU A 351 8.89 -5.65 -19.31
N ILE A 352 9.47 -4.59 -19.83
CA ILE A 352 8.96 -3.83 -20.96
C ILE A 352 10.02 -3.76 -22.05
N GLU A 353 9.58 -3.66 -23.30
CA GLU A 353 10.46 -3.39 -24.42
C GLU A 353 10.61 -1.88 -24.61
N VAL A 354 11.86 -1.42 -24.67
CA VAL A 354 12.21 -0.02 -24.90
C VAL A 354 13.06 0.08 -26.17
N GLU A 355 12.69 0.98 -27.06
CA GLU A 355 13.47 1.24 -28.26
C GLU A 355 14.83 1.83 -27.90
N THR A 356 15.90 1.14 -28.28
CA THR A 356 17.28 1.61 -28.14
C THR A 356 17.70 2.21 -29.47
N GLY A 357 17.82 3.53 -29.54
CA GLY A 357 18.32 4.17 -30.78
C GLY A 357 17.90 5.62 -31.01
N VAL A 358 16.91 6.09 -30.24
CA VAL A 358 16.55 7.51 -30.30
C VAL A 358 17.31 8.23 -29.16
N GLY A 359 18.55 8.60 -29.47
CA GLY A 359 19.45 9.24 -28.51
C GLY A 359 18.87 10.53 -27.94
N LYS A 360 19.28 10.86 -26.72
CA LYS A 360 19.05 12.12 -25.98
C LYS A 360 19.40 13.42 -26.74
N GLN A 361 19.70 13.34 -28.04
CA GLN A 361 20.06 14.48 -28.91
C GLN A 361 18.92 15.07 -29.75
N GLN A 362 17.76 14.40 -29.87
CA GLN A 362 16.71 14.87 -30.79
C GLN A 362 15.82 16.01 -30.25
N TRP A 363 15.90 16.37 -28.99
CA TRP A 363 15.16 17.56 -28.54
C TRP A 363 15.78 18.87 -29.06
N LYS A 364 17.08 18.93 -29.35
CA LYS A 364 17.76 20.15 -29.83
C LYS A 364 17.89 20.28 -31.37
N SER A 365 17.52 19.28 -32.16
CA SER A 365 17.73 19.27 -33.61
C SER A 365 16.49 19.39 -34.46
N ARG A 366 15.27 19.43 -33.87
CA ARG A 366 14.03 19.64 -34.65
C ARG A 366 13.89 21.01 -35.33
N VAL A 367 14.80 21.92 -35.07
CA VAL A 367 14.81 23.26 -35.70
C VAL A 367 15.78 23.34 -36.90
N ARG A 368 16.55 22.27 -37.23
CA ARG A 368 17.61 22.35 -38.26
C ARG A 368 17.62 21.31 -39.36
N GLN A 369 16.64 20.42 -39.46
CA GLN A 369 16.59 19.41 -40.53
C GLN A 369 15.29 19.38 -41.30
N GLU A 370 14.98 20.47 -41.95
CA GLU A 370 14.05 20.46 -43.11
C GLU A 370 14.78 20.36 -44.47
N ILE A 371 16.05 20.05 -44.48
CA ILE A 371 16.87 19.92 -45.72
C ILE A 371 17.73 18.69 -45.58
N ASP A 372 17.21 17.49 -45.74
CA ASP A 372 17.87 16.33 -46.40
C ASP A 372 16.94 15.09 -46.39
N LYS A 373 15.99 15.10 -47.28
CA LYS A 373 15.15 13.91 -47.55
C LYS A 373 15.71 13.17 -48.72
N THR A 374 16.86 12.51 -48.60
CA THR A 374 17.21 11.39 -49.48
C THR A 374 18.33 10.57 -48.86
N LYS A 375 18.02 9.28 -48.60
CA LYS A 375 18.92 8.19 -48.19
C LYS A 375 19.17 7.99 -46.72
N GLU A 376 18.27 7.33 -46.03
CA GLU A 376 18.68 6.36 -45.02
C GLU A 376 17.76 5.15 -45.05
N LYS A 377 18.40 3.98 -45.30
CA LYS A 377 17.76 2.67 -45.20
C LYS A 377 17.30 2.49 -43.74
N SER A 378 16.03 2.13 -43.58
CA SER A 378 15.40 1.82 -42.31
C SER A 378 16.16 0.69 -41.58
N ALA A 379 17.01 1.03 -40.66
CA ALA A 379 17.42 0.09 -39.62
C ALA A 379 16.19 -0.15 -38.71
N SER A 380 15.76 -1.40 -38.58
CA SER A 380 14.71 -1.76 -37.63
C SER A 380 15.09 -1.27 -36.25
N PRO A 381 14.18 -0.61 -35.48
CA PRO A 381 14.51 -0.13 -34.15
C PRO A 381 14.95 -1.33 -33.29
N GLN A 382 16.14 -1.24 -32.71
CA GLN A 382 16.57 -2.25 -31.75
C GLN A 382 15.81 -2.05 -30.46
N THR A 383 15.08 -3.05 -30.00
CA THR A 383 14.41 -3.03 -28.71
C THR A 383 15.25 -3.76 -27.68
N THR A 384 15.29 -3.21 -26.47
CA THR A 384 15.92 -3.85 -25.31
C THR A 384 14.89 -4.06 -24.22
N LYS A 385 14.88 -5.23 -23.59
CA LYS A 385 14.03 -5.52 -22.43
C LYS A 385 14.62 -4.95 -21.17
N ILE A 386 13.85 -4.17 -20.44
CA ILE A 386 14.22 -3.64 -19.13
C ILE A 386 13.19 -4.02 -18.08
N LYS A 387 13.64 -4.27 -16.84
CA LYS A 387 12.75 -4.49 -15.71
C LYS A 387 12.24 -3.14 -15.19
N LYS A 388 11.00 -2.80 -15.52
CA LYS A 388 10.42 -1.47 -15.24
C LYS A 388 10.28 -1.18 -13.75
N TYR A 389 9.99 -2.18 -12.92
CA TYR A 389 9.66 -2.05 -11.52
C TYR A 389 10.61 -2.85 -10.62
N GLN A 390 11.88 -2.93 -10.99
CA GLN A 390 12.91 -3.69 -10.26
C GLN A 390 13.13 -3.16 -8.83
N ASP A 391 13.02 -1.85 -8.66
CA ASP A 391 13.31 -1.16 -7.39
C ASP A 391 12.27 -1.50 -6.30
N PRO A 392 12.71 -1.68 -5.04
CA PRO A 392 11.86 -2.02 -3.90
C PRO A 392 10.67 -1.09 -3.69
N TYR A 393 10.79 0.20 -4.03
CA TYR A 393 9.70 1.15 -3.96
C TYR A 393 8.41 0.66 -4.61
N TYR A 394 8.49 -0.07 -5.71
CA TYR A 394 7.32 -0.49 -6.49
C TYR A 394 6.64 -1.75 -5.99
N TRP A 395 7.31 -2.60 -5.20
CA TRP A 395 6.78 -3.91 -4.80
C TRP A 395 6.81 -4.15 -3.28
N ALA A 396 7.66 -3.46 -2.51
CA ALA A 396 7.81 -3.70 -1.08
C ALA A 396 6.90 -2.82 -0.20
N ALA A 397 6.01 -2.02 -0.80
CA ALA A 397 5.10 -1.18 -0.04
C ALA A 397 4.06 -1.98 0.74
N PHE A 398 3.54 -3.05 0.15
CA PHE A 398 2.45 -3.83 0.71
C PHE A 398 2.93 -4.96 1.61
N PHE A 399 2.31 -5.10 2.77
CA PHE A 399 2.60 -6.17 3.72
C PHE A 399 1.32 -6.72 4.34
N LEU A 400 1.40 -7.99 4.73
CA LEU A 400 0.30 -8.72 5.37
C LEU A 400 0.47 -8.74 6.89
N ILE A 401 -0.62 -8.55 7.61
CA ILE A 401 -0.72 -8.70 9.06
C ILE A 401 -1.65 -9.89 9.36
N ASP A 402 -1.24 -10.79 10.25
CA ASP A 402 -2.01 -11.96 10.72
C ASP A 402 -2.45 -12.92 9.60
N ALA A 403 -1.69 -13.02 8.51
CA ALA A 403 -1.97 -13.90 7.37
C ALA A 403 -1.49 -15.34 7.59
N ILE A 404 -1.80 -15.90 8.73
CA ILE A 404 -1.41 -17.24 9.15
C ILE A 404 -2.52 -18.26 8.93
#